data_675d0ce60f2b90db3e9376e52181dada
#
_entry.id   675d0ce60f2b90db3e9376e52181dada
#
_cell.length_a   1.000
_cell.length_b   1.000
_cell.length_c   1.000
_cell.angle_alpha   90.00
_cell.angle_beta   90.00
_cell.angle_gamma   90.00
#
_symmetry.space_group_name_H-M   'P 1'
#
loop_
_entity.id
_entity.type
_entity.pdbx_description
1 polymer ?
#
loop_
_entity_poly.entity_id
_entity_poly.type
_entity_poly.pdbx_seq_one_letter_code
_entity_poly.pdbx_strand_id
1 'polypeptide(L)'
;MNLIGLTAALTAFFSIWFGHVAVRKIEFISPTIWIPTTIFGAVGISVEFLSLAMVNRPSSVVFGILGITLLFDAFEFSRQQNRIREGHAPANPKNPRHDKILVQHASATTLDLLKRDPVGESVDPTRAAKLLTEH
;
A
#
# COMPACT_ATOMS: atom_id res chain seq x y z
N MET A 1 12.89 -24.32 -24.94
CA MET A 1 12.18 -23.04 -24.70
C MET A 1 12.80 -22.35 -23.49
N ASN A 2 13.06 -21.05 -23.59
CA ASN A 2 13.58 -20.27 -22.45
C ASN A 2 12.40 -19.71 -21.64
N LEU A 3 12.10 -20.32 -20.50
CA LEU A 3 10.98 -19.90 -19.64
C LEU A 3 11.36 -18.82 -18.61
N ILE A 4 12.63 -18.37 -18.59
CA ILE A 4 13.10 -17.40 -17.60
C ILE A 4 12.31 -16.11 -17.64
N GLY A 5 12.04 -15.58 -18.85
CA GLY A 5 11.24 -14.37 -19.02
C GLY A 5 9.81 -14.51 -18.51
N LEU A 6 9.17 -15.62 -18.79
CA LEU A 6 7.82 -15.89 -18.26
C LEU A 6 7.81 -16.03 -16.74
N THR A 7 8.78 -16.74 -16.17
CA THR A 7 8.95 -16.85 -14.71
C THR A 7 9.14 -15.47 -14.08
N ALA A 8 9.99 -14.62 -14.65
CA ALA A 8 10.20 -13.27 -14.18
C ALA A 8 8.90 -12.44 -14.21
N ALA A 9 8.19 -12.48 -15.34
CA ALA A 9 6.95 -11.71 -15.51
C ALA A 9 5.86 -12.13 -14.51
N LEU A 10 5.64 -13.42 -14.36
CA LEU A 10 4.65 -13.94 -13.39
C LEU A 10 5.05 -13.63 -11.95
N THR A 11 6.32 -13.78 -11.60
CA THR A 11 6.81 -13.45 -10.26
C THR A 11 6.61 -11.97 -9.97
N ALA A 12 6.99 -11.08 -10.89
CA ALA A 12 6.80 -9.65 -10.73
C ALA A 12 5.32 -9.28 -10.58
N PHE A 13 4.46 -9.83 -11.43
CA PHE A 13 3.02 -9.57 -11.36
C PHE A 13 2.43 -9.95 -10.00
N PHE A 14 2.67 -11.19 -9.55
CA PHE A 14 2.12 -11.66 -8.29
C PHE A 14 2.74 -10.96 -7.08
N SER A 15 4.06 -10.76 -7.05
CA SER A 15 4.72 -10.11 -5.91
C SER A 15 4.27 -8.67 -5.74
N ILE A 16 4.14 -7.89 -6.82
CA ILE A 16 3.66 -6.50 -6.76
C ILE A 16 2.20 -6.46 -6.30
N TRP A 17 1.35 -7.34 -6.85
CA TRP A 17 -0.06 -7.39 -6.48
C TRP A 17 -0.24 -7.75 -5.00
N PHE A 18 0.42 -8.82 -4.52
CA PHE A 18 0.39 -9.22 -3.12
C PHE A 18 1.00 -8.15 -2.20
N GLY A 19 2.12 -7.54 -2.59
CA GLY A 19 2.79 -6.49 -1.85
C GLY A 19 1.86 -5.30 -1.59
N HIS A 20 1.22 -4.77 -2.62
CA HIS A 20 0.27 -3.67 -2.47
C HIS A 20 -0.91 -4.00 -1.55
N VAL A 21 -1.47 -5.21 -1.65
CA VAL A 21 -2.56 -5.65 -0.76
C VAL A 21 -2.05 -5.79 0.68
N ALA A 22 -0.87 -6.38 0.87
CA ALA A 22 -0.27 -6.60 2.17
C ALA A 22 0.07 -5.26 2.86
N VAL A 23 0.76 -4.36 2.16
CA VAL A 23 1.13 -3.04 2.70
C VAL A 23 -0.10 -2.26 3.16
N ARG A 24 -1.15 -2.18 2.34
CA ARG A 24 -2.38 -1.48 2.70
C ARG A 24 -3.07 -2.08 3.94
N LYS A 25 -3.16 -3.41 4.02
CA LYS A 25 -3.79 -4.08 5.16
C LYS A 25 -2.97 -3.96 6.43
N ILE A 26 -1.66 -4.21 6.35
CA ILE A 26 -0.75 -4.14 7.50
C ILE A 26 -0.68 -2.70 8.01
N GLU A 27 -0.52 -1.73 7.14
CA GLU A 27 -0.50 -0.31 7.50
C GLU A 27 -1.78 0.10 8.21
N PHE A 28 -2.95 -0.31 7.70
CA PHE A 28 -4.26 0.02 8.26
C PHE A 28 -4.45 -0.49 9.70
N ILE A 29 -3.89 -1.65 10.06
CA ILE A 29 -4.03 -2.26 11.39
C ILE A 29 -2.83 -2.01 12.30
N SER A 30 -1.65 -1.72 11.75
CA SER A 30 -0.41 -1.61 12.53
C SER A 30 -0.38 -0.33 13.38
N PRO A 31 -0.16 -0.44 14.69
CA PRO A 31 -0.07 0.74 15.56
C PRO A 31 1.21 1.54 15.33
N THR A 32 2.23 0.95 14.70
CA THR A 32 3.51 1.59 14.38
C THR A 32 3.93 1.23 12.96
N ILE A 33 4.57 2.17 12.24
CA ILE A 33 5.07 1.91 10.88
C ILE A 33 6.45 1.25 10.89
N TRP A 34 7.30 1.59 11.84
CA TRP A 34 8.69 1.14 11.82
C TRP A 34 8.82 -0.39 11.93
N ILE A 35 7.91 -1.08 12.65
CA ILE A 35 7.94 -2.54 12.79
C ILE A 35 7.76 -3.24 11.43
N PRO A 36 6.65 -3.05 10.70
CA PRO A 36 6.49 -3.69 9.39
C PRO A 36 7.57 -3.24 8.39
N THR A 37 7.97 -1.98 8.39
CA THR A 37 9.06 -1.48 7.53
C THR A 37 10.36 -2.24 7.79
N THR A 38 10.75 -2.43 9.05
CA THR A 38 11.98 -3.15 9.41
C THR A 38 11.88 -4.63 9.05
N ILE A 39 10.73 -5.27 9.30
CA ILE A 39 10.52 -6.68 8.96
C ILE A 39 10.63 -6.89 7.45
N PHE A 40 9.90 -6.10 6.66
CA PHE A 40 9.94 -6.21 5.20
C PHE A 40 11.33 -5.91 4.64
N GLY A 41 12.01 -4.90 5.18
CA GLY A 41 13.39 -4.58 4.81
C GLY A 41 14.37 -5.71 5.11
N ALA A 42 14.34 -6.26 6.32
CA ALA A 42 15.22 -7.36 6.73
C ALA A 42 14.96 -8.65 5.92
N VAL A 43 13.68 -8.99 5.71
CA VAL A 43 13.30 -10.15 4.90
C VAL A 43 13.70 -9.93 3.45
N GLY A 44 13.48 -8.73 2.88
CA GLY A 44 13.87 -8.40 1.52
C GLY A 44 15.38 -8.56 1.29
N ILE A 45 16.21 -8.03 2.20
CA ILE A 45 17.67 -8.20 2.15
C ILE A 45 18.04 -9.69 2.23
N SER A 46 17.43 -10.45 3.14
CA SER A 46 17.71 -11.88 3.30
C SER A 46 17.37 -12.66 2.04
N VAL A 47 16.24 -12.35 1.39
CA VAL A 47 15.80 -12.97 0.15
C VAL A 47 16.72 -12.61 -1.03
N GLU A 48 17.27 -11.38 -1.08
CA GLU A 48 18.30 -11.00 -2.06
C GLU A 48 19.57 -11.83 -1.90
N PHE A 49 20.07 -12.00 -0.66
CA PHE A 49 21.21 -12.89 -0.42
C PHE A 49 20.94 -14.34 -0.82
N LEU A 50 19.71 -14.81 -0.57
CA LEU A 50 19.30 -16.16 -1.01
C LEU A 50 19.29 -16.26 -2.54
N SER A 51 18.83 -15.21 -3.25
CA SER A 51 18.89 -15.14 -4.71
C SER A 51 20.30 -15.31 -5.25
N LEU A 52 21.28 -14.66 -4.62
CA LEU A 52 22.70 -14.79 -5.00
C LEU A 52 23.26 -16.20 -4.76
N ALA A 53 22.78 -16.90 -3.75
CA ALA A 53 23.23 -18.26 -3.41
C ALA A 53 22.58 -19.35 -4.31
N MET A 54 21.52 -19.01 -5.07
CA MET A 54 20.83 -20.00 -5.90
C MET A 54 21.60 -20.37 -7.16
N VAL A 55 21.89 -21.66 -7.33
CA VAL A 55 22.52 -22.20 -8.55
C VAL A 55 21.53 -22.28 -9.71
N ASN A 56 20.26 -22.54 -9.42
CA ASN A 56 19.20 -22.64 -10.41
C ASN A 56 18.75 -21.25 -10.87
N ARG A 57 18.96 -20.92 -12.14
CA ARG A 57 18.64 -19.60 -12.71
C ARG A 57 17.19 -19.17 -12.54
N PRO A 58 16.15 -19.96 -12.85
CA PRO A 58 14.77 -19.58 -12.57
C PRO A 58 14.50 -19.27 -11.10
N SER A 59 15.04 -20.05 -10.16
CA SER A 59 14.88 -19.80 -8.74
C SER A 59 15.57 -18.51 -8.30
N SER A 60 16.80 -18.27 -8.79
CA SER A 60 17.51 -17.00 -8.53
C SER A 60 16.68 -15.79 -8.98
N VAL A 61 16.09 -15.85 -10.18
CA VAL A 61 15.21 -14.78 -10.69
C VAL A 61 13.98 -14.57 -9.80
N VAL A 62 13.33 -15.66 -9.35
CA VAL A 62 12.18 -15.56 -8.45
C VAL A 62 12.55 -14.89 -7.15
N PHE A 63 13.62 -15.34 -6.48
CA PHE A 63 14.05 -14.75 -5.21
C PHE A 63 14.53 -13.30 -5.37
N GLY A 64 15.24 -12.95 -6.44
CA GLY A 64 15.66 -11.58 -6.70
C GLY A 64 14.48 -10.62 -6.90
N ILE A 65 13.45 -11.03 -7.65
CA ILE A 65 12.24 -10.21 -7.82
C ILE A 65 11.47 -10.09 -6.51
N LEU A 66 11.35 -11.16 -5.74
CA LEU A 66 10.69 -11.13 -4.44
C LEU A 66 11.44 -10.24 -3.44
N GLY A 67 12.77 -10.35 -3.37
CA GLY A 67 13.59 -9.56 -2.48
C GLY A 67 13.48 -8.07 -2.75
N ILE A 68 13.66 -7.66 -4.00
CA ILE A 68 13.55 -6.24 -4.37
C ILE A 68 12.12 -5.70 -4.15
N THR A 69 11.08 -6.51 -4.41
CA THR A 69 9.70 -6.11 -4.16
C THR A 69 9.45 -5.88 -2.67
N LEU A 70 9.93 -6.77 -1.79
CA LEU A 70 9.82 -6.59 -0.34
C LEU A 70 10.55 -5.33 0.16
N LEU A 71 11.70 -4.99 -0.44
CA LEU A 71 12.39 -3.73 -0.14
C LEU A 71 11.57 -2.51 -0.57
N PHE A 72 10.93 -2.55 -1.73
CA PHE A 72 10.00 -1.50 -2.16
C PHE A 72 8.81 -1.40 -1.23
N ASP A 73 8.22 -2.50 -0.81
CA ASP A 73 7.09 -2.55 0.12
C ASP A 73 7.46 -1.94 1.48
N ALA A 74 8.70 -2.11 1.93
CA ALA A 74 9.20 -1.45 3.15
C ALA A 74 9.11 0.08 3.05
N PHE A 75 9.44 0.67 1.90
CA PHE A 75 9.27 2.11 1.66
C PHE A 75 7.79 2.49 1.49
N GLU A 76 6.99 1.62 0.89
CA GLU A 76 5.58 1.91 0.61
C GLU A 76 4.74 2.08 1.89
N PHE A 77 5.12 1.51 3.05
CA PHE A 77 4.47 1.80 4.33
C PHE A 77 4.45 3.29 4.66
N SER A 78 5.57 4.00 4.47
CA SER A 78 5.65 5.44 4.71
C SER A 78 4.82 6.23 3.69
N ARG A 79 4.82 5.82 2.44
CA ARG A 79 4.00 6.43 1.38
C ARG A 79 2.52 6.23 1.65
N GLN A 80 2.11 5.04 2.10
CA GLN A 80 0.73 4.76 2.45
C GLN A 80 0.25 5.63 3.63
N GLN A 81 1.09 5.84 4.64
CA GLN A 81 0.78 6.78 5.71
C GLN A 81 0.58 8.21 5.20
N ASN A 82 1.40 8.67 4.26
CA ASN A 82 1.23 10.00 3.68
C ASN A 82 -0.09 10.12 2.91
N ARG A 83 -0.48 9.08 2.17
CA ARG A 83 -1.80 9.03 1.51
C ARG A 83 -2.96 9.17 2.49
N ILE A 84 -2.84 8.61 3.70
CA ILE A 84 -3.86 8.78 4.76
C ILE A 84 -3.89 10.22 5.26
N ARG A 85 -2.74 10.84 5.48
CA ARG A 85 -2.65 12.26 5.88
C ARG A 85 -3.28 13.20 4.86
N GLU A 86 -3.12 12.88 3.59
CA GLU A 86 -3.64 13.65 2.46
C GLU A 86 -5.12 13.32 2.11
N GLY A 87 -5.72 12.35 2.80
CA GLY A 87 -7.09 11.90 2.54
C GLY A 87 -7.26 11.01 1.31
N HIS A 88 -6.16 10.56 0.70
CA HIS A 88 -6.18 9.67 -0.46
C HIS A 88 -6.37 8.18 -0.10
N ALA A 89 -6.28 7.85 1.19
CA ALA A 89 -6.55 6.52 1.72
C ALA A 89 -7.32 6.65 3.04
N PRO A 90 -8.22 5.67 3.35
CA PRO A 90 -9.02 5.73 4.55
C PRO A 90 -8.18 5.53 5.81
N ALA A 91 -8.39 6.35 6.82
CA ALA A 91 -7.86 6.17 8.16
C ALA A 91 -8.71 5.15 8.93
N ASN A 92 -8.07 4.34 9.79
CA ASN A 92 -8.76 3.43 10.70
C ASN A 92 -8.95 4.10 12.07
N PRO A 93 -10.17 4.48 12.46
CA PRO A 93 -10.40 5.16 13.74
C PRO A 93 -10.11 4.28 14.98
N LYS A 94 -9.96 2.95 14.78
CA LYS A 94 -9.57 2.02 15.85
C LYS A 94 -8.05 1.89 16.02
N ASN A 95 -7.27 2.49 15.11
CA ASN A 95 -5.82 2.47 15.17
C ASN A 95 -5.33 3.76 15.86
N PRO A 96 -4.66 3.69 17.03
CA PRO A 96 -4.23 4.87 17.78
C PRO A 96 -3.32 5.83 16.98
N ARG A 97 -2.62 5.32 15.98
CA ARG A 97 -1.79 6.13 15.08
C ARG A 97 -2.65 6.92 14.09
N HIS A 98 -3.67 6.28 13.52
CA HIS A 98 -4.59 6.94 12.59
C HIS A 98 -5.50 7.94 13.29
N ASP A 99 -5.89 7.67 14.53
CA ASP A 99 -6.63 8.62 15.36
C ASP A 99 -5.87 9.94 15.52
N LYS A 100 -4.57 9.88 15.81
CA LYS A 100 -3.71 11.06 15.84
C LYS A 100 -3.63 11.77 14.49
N ILE A 101 -3.58 11.03 13.39
CA ILE A 101 -3.55 11.62 12.04
C ILE A 101 -4.86 12.35 11.75
N LEU A 102 -6.01 11.77 12.11
CA LEU A 102 -7.33 12.40 11.93
C LEU A 102 -7.47 13.71 12.70
N VAL A 103 -6.87 13.80 13.88
CA VAL A 103 -6.87 15.03 14.68
C VAL A 103 -5.91 16.09 14.11
N GLN A 104 -4.75 15.67 13.59
CA GLN A 104 -3.69 16.60 13.17
C GLN A 104 -3.81 17.06 11.71
N HIS A 105 -4.50 16.33 10.85
CA HIS A 105 -4.59 16.59 9.42
C HIS A 105 -6.06 16.72 8.99
N ALA A 106 -6.47 17.93 8.67
CA ALA A 106 -7.85 18.24 8.23
C ALA A 106 -8.27 17.52 6.94
N SER A 107 -7.31 17.10 6.10
CA SER A 107 -7.54 16.34 4.88
C SER A 107 -7.78 14.85 5.13
N ALA A 108 -7.35 14.33 6.29
CA ALA A 108 -7.49 12.90 6.59
C ALA A 108 -8.97 12.54 6.78
N THR A 109 -9.37 11.37 6.24
CA THR A 109 -10.76 10.91 6.26
C THR A 109 -10.83 9.40 6.53
N THR A 110 -11.93 8.96 7.09
CA THR A 110 -12.25 7.53 7.25
C THR A 110 -12.97 6.94 6.03
N LEU A 111 -13.31 7.79 5.03
CA LEU A 111 -14.00 7.36 3.82
C LEU A 111 -13.05 6.61 2.89
N ASP A 112 -13.45 5.40 2.50
CA ASP A 112 -12.76 4.65 1.46
C ASP A 112 -13.25 5.12 0.08
N LEU A 113 -12.47 5.99 -0.56
CA LEU A 113 -12.80 6.56 -1.86
C LEU A 113 -12.89 5.50 -2.98
N LEU A 114 -12.25 4.33 -2.80
CA LEU A 114 -12.31 3.23 -3.76
C LEU A 114 -13.61 2.43 -3.66
N LYS A 115 -14.30 2.51 -2.52
CA LYS A 115 -15.61 1.88 -2.29
C LYS A 115 -16.76 2.86 -2.50
N ARG A 116 -16.45 4.12 -2.78
CA ARG A 116 -17.47 5.12 -3.06
C ARG A 116 -18.12 4.78 -4.40
N ASP A 117 -19.44 4.59 -4.37
CA ASP A 117 -20.23 4.45 -5.57
C ASP A 117 -20.10 5.73 -6.39
N PRO A 118 -19.58 5.70 -7.63
CA PRO A 118 -19.44 6.88 -8.47
C PRO A 118 -20.78 7.41 -8.99
N VAL A 119 -21.88 6.75 -8.71
CA VAL A 119 -23.25 7.18 -9.07
C VAL A 119 -23.67 8.33 -8.17
N GLY A 120 -22.95 9.45 -8.22
CA GLY A 120 -23.46 10.71 -7.74
C GLY A 120 -24.39 11.29 -8.79
N GLU A 121 -25.64 11.52 -8.48
CA GLU A 121 -26.47 12.43 -9.28
C GLU A 121 -25.73 13.76 -9.40
N SER A 122 -25.68 14.30 -10.63
CA SER A 122 -25.15 15.65 -10.83
C SER A 122 -26.02 16.63 -10.04
N VAL A 123 -25.46 17.20 -8.98
CA VAL A 123 -26.20 18.17 -8.16
C VAL A 123 -26.29 19.45 -8.98
N ASP A 124 -27.51 19.89 -9.26
CA ASP A 124 -27.76 21.18 -9.87
C ASP A 124 -27.02 22.29 -9.07
N PRO A 125 -26.35 23.26 -9.74
CA PRO A 125 -25.62 24.34 -9.08
C PRO A 125 -26.46 25.10 -8.02
N THR A 126 -27.74 25.26 -8.25
CA THR A 126 -28.68 25.91 -7.29
C THR A 126 -28.86 25.05 -6.03
N ARG A 127 -28.93 23.75 -6.15
CA ARG A 127 -29.02 22.80 -5.03
C ARG A 127 -27.69 22.69 -4.27
N ALA A 128 -26.56 22.74 -4.99
CA ALA A 128 -25.23 22.75 -4.38
C ALA A 128 -25.01 24.01 -3.54
N ALA A 129 -25.39 25.18 -4.03
CA ALA A 129 -25.32 26.43 -3.29
C ALA A 129 -26.17 26.40 -2.00
N LYS A 130 -27.36 25.80 -2.04
CA LYS A 130 -28.24 25.65 -0.89
C LYS A 130 -27.66 24.74 0.19
N LEU A 131 -27.04 23.62 -0.20
CA LEU A 131 -26.37 22.70 0.72
C LEU A 131 -25.15 23.31 1.41
N LEU A 132 -24.48 24.29 0.77
CA LEU A 132 -23.34 25.01 1.35
C LEU A 132 -23.75 26.12 2.32
N THR A 133 -25.01 26.60 2.27
CA THR A 133 -25.53 27.65 3.14
C THR A 133 -26.27 27.15 4.37
N GLU A 134 -26.58 25.83 4.44
CA GLU A 134 -27.24 25.18 5.57
C GLU A 134 -26.27 24.59 6.62
N HIS A 135 -24.96 24.86 6.50
CA HIS A 135 -23.90 24.55 7.46
C HIS A 135 -23.27 25.88 7.93
#